data_5b20647c962560063bdd434276bdcb84
#
_entry.id   5b20647c962560063bdd434276bdcb84
#
_cell.length_a   1.000
_cell.length_b   1.000
_cell.length_c   1.000
_cell.angle_alpha   90.00
_cell.angle_beta   90.00
_cell.angle_gamma   90.00
#
_symmetry.space_group_name_H-M   'P 1'
#
loop_
_entity.id
_entity.type
_entity.pdbx_description
1 polymer ?
#
loop_
_entity_poly.entity_id
_entity_poly.type
_entity_poly.pdbx_seq_one_letter_code
_entity_poly.pdbx_strand_id
1 'polypeptide(L)'
;MYKKAGIFFLCLILTQCSETIDLMDRPLHKNNIALQNENYRLLPMDGSHNTRELGGYKTLDGRSVKWGMLFRSDKLSDISNTDQEYLQNLGIKKIIDFRSQEEKTEDPDKIPTGIKYVEMPISVDGAMRSKIEAVLKGETNKDVKSFLIDANKEFITSYTDVYEGFLRGLIDDGTPTLFHCTAGKDRAGFAAAITLIALGVSRDVVIEDYMKTNSFTKERIEEILDQIKLMSLYQTDPEVLRPLLGVEQEYIEIAFKTAEEEYGSLTNFIREGLNISDEDIKKLRDQFLND
;
A
#
# COMPACT_ATOMS: atom_id res chain seq x y z
N MET A 1 -38.97 -6.25 32.72
CA MET A 1 -37.70 -5.76 33.31
C MET A 1 -36.57 -6.57 32.72
N TYR A 2 -35.96 -6.11 31.65
CA TYR A 2 -34.79 -6.75 31.04
C TYR A 2 -33.52 -6.02 31.49
N LYS A 3 -32.67 -6.74 32.25
CA LYS A 3 -31.36 -6.26 32.67
C LYS A 3 -30.44 -6.22 31.44
N LYS A 4 -29.96 -5.05 31.10
CA LYS A 4 -28.85 -4.86 30.15
C LYS A 4 -27.58 -5.42 30.81
N ALA A 5 -27.05 -6.53 30.31
CA ALA A 5 -25.70 -6.98 30.63
C ALA A 5 -24.73 -6.14 29.87
N GLY A 6 -24.02 -5.24 30.57
CA GLY A 6 -22.88 -4.51 30.01
C GLY A 6 -21.73 -5.49 29.83
N ILE A 7 -21.30 -5.64 28.58
CA ILE A 7 -20.06 -6.36 28.26
C ILE A 7 -18.92 -5.40 28.61
N PHE A 8 -18.25 -5.66 29.71
CA PHE A 8 -16.98 -5.01 30.07
C PHE A 8 -15.90 -5.57 29.13
N PHE A 9 -15.42 -4.73 28.22
CA PHE A 9 -14.25 -5.00 27.41
C PHE A 9 -13.03 -4.97 28.34
N LEU A 10 -12.56 -6.16 28.73
CA LEU A 10 -11.28 -6.30 29.41
C LEU A 10 -10.18 -6.24 28.35
N CYS A 11 -9.66 -5.04 28.08
CA CYS A 11 -8.41 -4.86 27.33
C CYS A 11 -7.27 -5.53 28.12
N LEU A 12 -6.99 -6.78 27.82
CA LEU A 12 -5.71 -7.39 28.14
C LEU A 12 -4.67 -6.74 27.23
N ILE A 13 -4.03 -5.69 27.74
CA ILE A 13 -2.78 -5.15 27.16
C ILE A 13 -1.71 -6.22 27.43
N LEU A 14 -1.58 -7.17 26.51
CA LEU A 14 -0.35 -7.94 26.39
C LEU A 14 0.69 -6.95 25.82
N THR A 15 1.45 -6.33 26.70
CA THR A 15 2.71 -5.69 26.33
C THR A 15 3.66 -6.79 25.86
N GLN A 16 3.55 -7.16 24.58
CA GLN A 16 4.68 -7.77 23.91
C GLN A 16 5.74 -6.68 23.87
N CYS A 17 6.82 -6.86 24.62
CA CYS A 17 8.07 -6.19 24.35
C CYS A 17 8.56 -6.70 22.99
N SER A 18 8.09 -6.09 21.89
CA SER A 18 8.80 -6.16 20.65
C SER A 18 10.08 -5.38 20.89
N GLU A 19 11.23 -6.03 20.73
CA GLU A 19 12.51 -5.33 20.70
C GLU A 19 12.40 -4.32 19.54
N THR A 20 12.39 -3.02 19.86
CA THR A 20 12.39 -1.97 18.84
C THR A 20 13.71 -2.02 18.10
N ILE A 21 13.66 -2.03 16.77
CA ILE A 21 14.86 -2.01 15.93
C ILE A 21 15.55 -0.65 16.13
N ASP A 22 16.83 -0.66 16.53
CA ASP A 22 17.59 0.57 16.70
C ASP A 22 17.70 1.33 15.36
N LEU A 23 17.60 2.65 15.43
CA LEU A 23 17.74 3.52 14.26
C LEU A 23 19.08 3.31 13.53
N MET A 24 20.15 2.97 14.27
CA MET A 24 21.49 2.71 13.73
C MET A 24 21.55 1.44 12.86
N ASP A 25 20.65 0.49 13.08
CA ASP A 25 20.60 -0.79 12.35
C ASP A 25 19.70 -0.73 11.11
N ARG A 26 19.08 0.43 10.84
CA ARG A 26 18.14 0.60 9.73
C ARG A 26 18.84 1.05 8.45
N PRO A 27 18.60 0.38 7.31
CA PRO A 27 19.32 0.67 6.07
C PRO A 27 18.93 2.04 5.47
N LEU A 28 19.92 2.78 4.98
CA LEU A 28 19.74 4.01 4.22
C LEU A 28 20.26 3.79 2.78
N HIS A 29 19.40 3.26 1.91
CA HIS A 29 19.75 2.79 0.57
C HIS A 29 20.38 3.89 -0.31
N LYS A 30 19.90 5.13 -0.20
CA LYS A 30 20.40 6.26 -0.98
C LYS A 30 21.89 6.51 -0.80
N ASN A 31 22.42 6.21 0.39
CA ASN A 31 23.80 6.52 0.78
C ASN A 31 24.72 5.30 0.75
N ASN A 32 24.19 4.11 0.52
CA ASN A 32 24.96 2.87 0.57
C ASN A 32 24.53 1.87 -0.51
N ILE A 33 25.36 1.74 -1.53
CA ILE A 33 25.08 0.88 -2.69
C ILE A 33 25.00 -0.62 -2.29
N ALA A 34 25.68 -1.03 -1.23
CA ALA A 34 25.61 -2.42 -0.76
C ALA A 34 24.24 -2.79 -0.19
N LEU A 35 23.44 -1.80 0.21
CA LEU A 35 22.07 -2.00 0.68
C LEU A 35 21.02 -1.92 -0.45
N GLN A 36 21.42 -1.53 -1.66
CA GLN A 36 20.51 -1.37 -2.81
C GLN A 36 20.23 -2.72 -3.49
N ASN A 37 19.56 -3.62 -2.76
CA ASN A 37 19.20 -4.95 -3.26
C ASN A 37 17.91 -5.48 -2.59
N GLU A 38 17.39 -6.61 -3.08
CA GLU A 38 16.12 -7.19 -2.65
C GLU A 38 16.05 -7.52 -1.15
N ASN A 39 17.17 -7.88 -0.51
CA ASN A 39 17.19 -8.25 0.92
C ASN A 39 16.85 -7.05 1.83
N TYR A 40 17.05 -5.84 1.35
CA TYR A 40 16.79 -4.61 2.10
C TYR A 40 15.61 -3.81 1.55
N ARG A 41 14.84 -4.34 0.60
CA ARG A 41 13.68 -3.67 0.01
C ARG A 41 12.60 -3.38 1.04
N LEU A 42 12.22 -4.36 1.85
CA LEU A 42 11.34 -4.15 3.00
C LEU A 42 12.08 -3.33 4.05
N LEU A 43 11.47 -2.24 4.49
CA LEU A 43 12.06 -1.38 5.50
C LEU A 43 11.71 -1.88 6.90
N PRO A 44 12.70 -1.99 7.81
CA PRO A 44 12.46 -2.48 9.17
C PRO A 44 11.78 -1.40 10.01
N MET A 45 10.45 -1.38 9.98
CA MET A 45 9.62 -0.47 10.75
C MET A 45 8.99 -1.20 11.94
N ASP A 46 8.88 -0.54 13.10
CA ASP A 46 8.23 -1.12 14.28
C ASP A 46 6.71 -1.17 14.10
N GLY A 47 6.14 -0.12 13.51
CA GLY A 47 4.69 0.07 13.39
C GLY A 47 4.14 -0.06 11.97
N SER A 48 4.87 -0.63 11.03
CA SER A 48 4.44 -0.90 9.66
C SER A 48 5.01 -2.22 9.16
N HIS A 49 4.22 -2.99 8.43
CA HIS A 49 4.59 -4.33 7.99
C HIS A 49 4.77 -4.43 6.47
N ASN A 50 4.39 -3.39 5.72
CA ASN A 50 4.40 -3.39 4.26
C ASN A 50 5.16 -2.20 3.66
N THR A 51 5.89 -1.44 4.50
CA THR A 51 6.69 -0.31 4.04
C THR A 51 7.90 -0.80 3.27
N ARG A 52 7.98 -0.42 1.99
CA ARG A 52 9.08 -0.84 1.12
C ARG A 52 9.46 0.19 0.09
N GLU A 53 10.68 0.04 -0.41
CA GLU A 53 11.24 0.87 -1.45
C GLU A 53 11.02 0.26 -2.85
N LEU A 54 10.77 1.11 -3.85
CA LEU A 54 10.58 0.71 -5.25
C LEU A 54 11.85 0.89 -6.11
N GLY A 55 12.97 1.25 -5.49
CA GLY A 55 14.25 1.38 -6.19
C GLY A 55 14.78 0.07 -6.77
N GLY A 56 15.68 0.15 -7.75
CA GLY A 56 16.41 -0.98 -8.31
C GLY A 56 15.70 -1.80 -9.39
N TYR A 57 14.38 -1.65 -9.57
CA TYR A 57 13.68 -2.34 -10.66
C TYR A 57 14.21 -1.91 -12.02
N LYS A 58 14.49 -2.89 -12.88
CA LYS A 58 14.99 -2.65 -14.24
C LYS A 58 13.86 -2.29 -15.18
N THR A 59 14.10 -1.30 -16.01
CA THR A 59 13.21 -0.92 -17.12
C THR A 59 13.54 -1.71 -18.38
N LEU A 60 12.60 -1.74 -19.32
CA LEU A 60 12.79 -2.43 -20.61
C LEU A 60 13.93 -1.83 -21.47
N ASP A 61 14.29 -0.57 -21.25
CA ASP A 61 15.42 0.09 -21.94
C ASP A 61 16.75 -0.03 -21.18
N GLY A 62 16.80 -0.83 -20.10
CA GLY A 62 18.03 -1.17 -19.37
C GLY A 62 18.38 -0.24 -18.21
N ARG A 63 17.68 0.89 -18.04
CA ARG A 63 17.81 1.76 -16.86
C ARG A 63 17.28 1.10 -15.59
N SER A 64 17.39 1.75 -14.47
CA SER A 64 16.82 1.26 -13.21
C SER A 64 16.18 2.38 -12.40
N VAL A 65 15.11 2.04 -11.68
CA VAL A 65 14.48 2.97 -10.73
C VAL A 65 15.49 3.37 -9.67
N LYS A 66 15.62 4.66 -9.40
CA LYS A 66 16.52 5.21 -8.36
C LYS A 66 16.08 4.73 -6.99
N TRP A 67 17.06 4.30 -6.18
CA TRP A 67 16.83 4.04 -4.76
C TRP A 67 16.69 5.37 -3.98
N GLY A 68 15.89 5.35 -2.91
CA GLY A 68 15.64 6.51 -2.06
C GLY A 68 14.64 7.52 -2.64
N MET A 69 13.84 7.13 -3.64
CA MET A 69 12.92 8.05 -4.30
C MET A 69 11.44 7.69 -4.16
N LEU A 70 11.10 6.42 -4.25
CA LEU A 70 9.70 5.95 -4.25
C LEU A 70 9.51 4.86 -3.19
N PHE A 71 8.57 5.11 -2.29
CA PHE A 71 8.24 4.20 -1.19
C PHE A 71 6.73 3.96 -1.16
N ARG A 72 6.33 2.73 -0.90
CA ARG A 72 4.94 2.38 -0.62
C ARG A 72 4.81 1.79 0.78
N SER A 73 3.65 2.01 1.42
CA SER A 73 3.44 1.62 2.81
C SER A 73 1.99 1.24 3.10
N ASP A 74 1.77 0.53 4.19
CA ASP A 74 0.53 0.51 4.95
C ASP A 74 0.41 1.79 5.81
N LYS A 75 -0.66 1.89 6.61
CA LYS A 75 -0.96 3.08 7.43
C LYS A 75 0.20 3.42 8.37
N LEU A 76 0.33 4.71 8.66
CA LEU A 76 1.38 5.24 9.53
C LEU A 76 0.88 5.57 10.96
N SER A 77 -0.33 5.13 11.33
CA SER A 77 -0.91 5.39 12.65
C SER A 77 -0.15 4.71 13.80
N ASP A 78 0.44 3.56 13.51
CA ASP A 78 1.10 2.71 14.52
C ASP A 78 2.62 2.93 14.61
N ILE A 79 3.21 3.72 13.70
CA ILE A 79 4.65 3.93 13.65
C ILE A 79 5.19 4.53 14.95
N SER A 80 6.39 4.09 15.36
CA SER A 80 7.10 4.59 16.54
C SER A 80 7.77 5.95 16.28
N ASN A 81 8.30 6.59 17.32
CA ASN A 81 9.14 7.77 17.14
C ASN A 81 10.42 7.43 16.36
N THR A 82 10.99 6.26 16.59
CA THR A 82 12.17 5.76 15.86
C THR A 82 11.84 5.56 14.37
N ASP A 83 10.64 5.07 14.04
CA ASP A 83 10.17 5.00 12.66
C ASP A 83 10.05 6.37 12.01
N GLN A 84 9.52 7.36 12.73
CA GLN A 84 9.40 8.72 12.23
C GLN A 84 10.79 9.34 11.91
N GLU A 85 11.75 9.15 12.80
CA GLU A 85 13.15 9.57 12.57
C GLU A 85 13.76 8.83 11.38
N TYR A 86 13.46 7.54 11.24
CA TYR A 86 13.93 6.74 10.12
C TYR A 86 13.38 7.26 8.78
N LEU A 87 12.08 7.56 8.68
CA LEU A 87 11.49 8.17 7.49
C LEU A 87 12.15 9.52 7.13
N GLN A 88 12.50 10.33 8.14
CA GLN A 88 13.25 11.56 7.92
C GLN A 88 14.67 11.30 7.40
N ASN A 89 15.37 10.30 7.95
CA ASN A 89 16.72 9.92 7.54
C ASN A 89 16.77 9.31 6.13
N LEU A 90 15.72 8.60 5.70
CA LEU A 90 15.53 8.18 4.30
C LEU A 90 15.40 9.38 3.35
N GLY A 91 15.18 10.56 3.88
CA GLY A 91 15.06 11.79 3.10
C GLY A 91 13.70 11.99 2.46
N ILE A 92 12.67 11.28 2.93
CA ILE A 92 11.29 11.44 2.45
C ILE A 92 10.85 12.90 2.62
N LYS A 93 10.27 13.48 1.58
CA LYS A 93 9.82 14.88 1.55
C LYS A 93 8.31 15.00 1.48
N LYS A 94 7.65 13.96 0.99
CA LYS A 94 6.20 13.94 0.80
C LYS A 94 5.63 12.59 1.19
N ILE A 95 4.50 12.63 1.88
CA ILE A 95 3.66 11.47 2.17
C ILE A 95 2.31 11.70 1.49
N ILE A 96 1.84 10.72 0.70
CA ILE A 96 0.54 10.74 0.03
C ILE A 96 -0.33 9.65 0.64
N ASP A 97 -1.48 10.02 1.18
CA ASP A 97 -2.45 9.13 1.82
C ASP A 97 -3.69 8.94 0.95
N PHE A 98 -3.92 7.70 0.51
CA PHE A 98 -5.10 7.31 -0.27
C PHE A 98 -6.30 6.90 0.59
N ARG A 99 -6.21 6.94 1.91
CA ARG A 99 -7.31 6.54 2.80
C ARG A 99 -8.47 7.51 2.75
N SER A 100 -9.67 6.99 2.94
CA SER A 100 -10.87 7.79 3.10
C SER A 100 -10.81 8.66 4.37
N GLN A 101 -11.68 9.66 4.45
CA GLN A 101 -11.76 10.52 5.64
C GLN A 101 -12.16 9.72 6.90
N GLU A 102 -12.96 8.68 6.73
CA GLU A 102 -13.38 7.80 7.82
C GLU A 102 -12.19 7.00 8.38
N GLU A 103 -11.39 6.34 7.51
CA GLU A 103 -10.19 5.61 7.91
C GLU A 103 -9.17 6.52 8.64
N LYS A 104 -8.96 7.74 8.14
CA LYS A 104 -8.04 8.72 8.77
C LYS A 104 -8.52 9.20 10.13
N THR A 105 -9.84 9.29 10.32
CA THR A 105 -10.43 9.69 11.61
C THR A 105 -10.31 8.58 12.64
N GLU A 106 -10.45 7.32 12.22
CA GLU A 106 -10.31 6.16 13.10
C GLU A 106 -8.86 5.88 13.48
N ASP A 107 -7.97 5.96 12.50
CA ASP A 107 -6.53 5.65 12.63
C ASP A 107 -5.69 6.83 12.12
N PRO A 108 -5.59 7.96 12.84
CA PRO A 108 -4.83 9.11 12.37
C PRO A 108 -3.32 8.81 12.28
N ASP A 109 -2.71 9.20 11.15
CA ASP A 109 -1.27 8.99 10.94
C ASP A 109 -0.41 9.85 11.84
N LYS A 110 0.76 9.33 12.17
CA LYS A 110 1.84 10.05 12.82
C LYS A 110 2.81 10.57 11.76
N ILE A 111 2.55 11.79 11.27
CA ILE A 111 3.37 12.36 10.21
C ILE A 111 4.64 12.99 10.78
N PRO A 112 5.85 12.57 10.33
CA PRO A 112 7.10 13.15 10.82
C PRO A 112 7.21 14.64 10.49
N THR A 113 7.74 15.41 11.43
CA THR A 113 7.90 16.87 11.26
C THR A 113 8.73 17.21 10.01
N GLY A 114 8.26 18.18 9.23
CA GLY A 114 8.94 18.66 8.03
C GLY A 114 8.68 17.85 6.77
N ILE A 115 7.84 16.82 6.84
CA ILE A 115 7.36 16.08 5.67
C ILE A 115 6.00 16.65 5.24
N LYS A 116 5.85 16.95 3.95
CA LYS A 116 4.58 17.42 3.36
C LYS A 116 3.58 16.25 3.33
N TYR A 117 2.43 16.43 3.95
CA TYR A 117 1.33 15.47 3.89
C TYR A 117 0.30 15.89 2.85
N VAL A 118 -0.11 14.97 1.99
CA VAL A 118 -1.07 15.18 0.90
C VAL A 118 -2.13 14.10 0.94
N GLU A 119 -3.38 14.50 1.02
CA GLU A 119 -4.52 13.59 1.02
C GLU A 119 -5.07 13.43 -0.40
N MET A 120 -5.21 12.18 -0.85
CA MET A 120 -5.78 11.78 -2.14
C MET A 120 -6.78 10.64 -1.93
N PRO A 121 -7.96 10.88 -1.34
CA PRO A 121 -8.82 9.82 -0.84
C PRO A 121 -9.44 8.99 -1.96
N ILE A 122 -9.39 7.65 -1.78
CA ILE A 122 -10.08 6.65 -2.58
C ILE A 122 -10.95 5.83 -1.61
N SER A 123 -12.26 5.97 -1.72
CA SER A 123 -13.22 5.38 -0.80
C SER A 123 -13.73 4.03 -1.32
N VAL A 124 -13.08 2.95 -0.94
CA VAL A 124 -13.51 1.57 -1.25
C VAL A 124 -14.00 0.79 -0.01
N ASP A 125 -14.02 1.43 1.16
CA ASP A 125 -14.00 0.73 2.45
C ASP A 125 -15.37 0.48 3.09
N GLY A 126 -16.40 1.25 2.79
CA GLY A 126 -17.73 1.03 3.39
C GLY A 126 -18.29 -0.36 3.10
N ALA A 127 -18.03 -0.87 1.91
CA ALA A 127 -18.42 -2.22 1.53
C ALA A 127 -17.49 -3.30 2.14
N MET A 128 -16.19 -3.03 2.31
CA MET A 128 -15.25 -3.98 2.92
C MET A 128 -15.59 -4.21 4.39
N ARG A 129 -15.78 -3.14 5.16
CA ARG A 129 -16.15 -3.24 6.57
C ARG A 129 -17.44 -4.04 6.78
N SER A 130 -18.50 -3.74 6.03
CA SER A 130 -19.76 -4.46 6.13
C SER A 130 -19.63 -5.95 5.79
N LYS A 131 -18.74 -6.30 4.86
CA LYS A 131 -18.46 -7.71 4.51
C LYS A 131 -17.69 -8.42 5.61
N ILE A 132 -16.68 -7.79 6.19
CA ILE A 132 -15.95 -8.36 7.34
C ILE A 132 -16.91 -8.58 8.51
N GLU A 133 -17.75 -7.60 8.83
CA GLU A 133 -18.75 -7.75 9.89
C GLU A 133 -19.75 -8.89 9.62
N ALA A 134 -20.21 -9.03 8.37
CA ALA A 134 -21.11 -10.11 7.98
C ALA A 134 -20.45 -11.49 8.12
N VAL A 135 -19.16 -11.61 7.74
CA VAL A 135 -18.38 -12.85 7.94
C VAL A 135 -18.22 -13.15 9.43
N LEU A 136 -17.87 -12.15 10.25
CA LEU A 136 -17.75 -12.32 11.71
C LEU A 136 -19.05 -12.73 12.38
N LYS A 137 -20.20 -12.33 11.83
CA LYS A 137 -21.54 -12.74 12.29
C LYS A 137 -21.99 -14.10 11.74
N GLY A 138 -21.16 -14.75 10.89
CA GLY A 138 -21.52 -16.01 10.25
C GLY A 138 -22.61 -15.88 9.16
N GLU A 139 -22.88 -14.66 8.70
CA GLU A 139 -24.01 -14.38 7.80
C GLU A 139 -23.73 -14.67 6.33
N THR A 140 -22.46 -14.89 5.93
CA THR A 140 -22.14 -15.07 4.50
C THR A 140 -21.03 -16.08 4.21
N ASN A 141 -21.35 -16.98 3.25
CA ASN A 141 -20.38 -17.65 2.36
C ASN A 141 -20.15 -16.86 1.07
N LYS A 142 -20.41 -15.55 1.04
CA LYS A 142 -20.29 -14.79 -0.20
C LYS A 142 -18.83 -14.57 -0.53
N ASP A 143 -18.53 -14.70 -1.79
CA ASP A 143 -17.24 -14.50 -2.42
C ASP A 143 -16.63 -13.14 -2.02
N VAL A 144 -15.78 -13.17 -1.01
CA VAL A 144 -15.09 -11.97 -0.53
C VAL A 144 -14.08 -11.45 -1.56
N LYS A 145 -13.66 -12.30 -2.51
CA LYS A 145 -12.76 -11.91 -3.59
C LYS A 145 -13.43 -10.98 -4.59
N SER A 146 -14.73 -11.19 -4.87
CA SER A 146 -15.45 -10.35 -5.83
C SER A 146 -15.39 -8.87 -5.46
N PHE A 147 -15.38 -8.57 -4.16
CA PHE A 147 -15.23 -7.19 -3.69
C PHE A 147 -13.90 -6.55 -4.09
N LEU A 148 -12.78 -7.27 -3.91
CA LEU A 148 -11.45 -6.76 -4.29
C LEU A 148 -11.29 -6.68 -5.81
N ILE A 149 -11.91 -7.59 -6.56
CA ILE A 149 -11.99 -7.53 -8.02
C ILE A 149 -12.71 -6.26 -8.46
N ASP A 150 -13.88 -5.97 -7.88
CA ASP A 150 -14.67 -4.79 -8.23
C ASP A 150 -13.94 -3.49 -7.81
N ALA A 151 -13.35 -3.44 -6.62
CA ALA A 151 -12.55 -2.30 -6.17
C ALA A 151 -11.37 -2.01 -7.11
N ASN A 152 -10.68 -3.04 -7.62
CA ASN A 152 -9.58 -2.85 -8.56
C ASN A 152 -10.05 -2.38 -9.95
N LYS A 153 -11.27 -2.76 -10.40
CA LYS A 153 -11.90 -2.17 -11.60
C LYS A 153 -12.20 -0.68 -11.41
N GLU A 154 -12.70 -0.31 -10.22
CA GLU A 154 -13.04 1.08 -9.90
C GLU A 154 -11.81 2.00 -9.95
N PHE A 155 -10.60 1.51 -9.73
CA PHE A 155 -9.37 2.32 -9.91
C PHE A 155 -9.25 2.88 -11.34
N ILE A 156 -9.76 2.15 -12.34
CA ILE A 156 -9.75 2.55 -13.75
C ILE A 156 -10.97 3.38 -14.11
N THR A 157 -12.14 3.06 -13.55
CA THR A 157 -13.43 3.62 -14.01
C THR A 157 -13.90 4.81 -13.19
N SER A 158 -13.43 4.96 -11.94
CA SER A 158 -13.97 5.93 -10.99
C SER A 158 -12.92 6.81 -10.30
N TYR A 159 -11.62 6.41 -10.32
CA TYR A 159 -10.57 7.11 -9.59
C TYR A 159 -9.41 7.59 -10.47
N THR A 160 -9.64 7.73 -11.77
CA THR A 160 -8.65 8.26 -12.72
C THR A 160 -8.10 9.61 -12.29
N ASP A 161 -8.96 10.54 -11.86
CA ASP A 161 -8.55 11.87 -11.42
C ASP A 161 -7.60 11.85 -10.23
N VAL A 162 -7.81 10.91 -9.29
CA VAL A 162 -6.93 10.74 -8.13
C VAL A 162 -5.56 10.23 -8.56
N TYR A 163 -5.52 9.22 -9.43
CA TYR A 163 -4.26 8.67 -9.93
C TYR A 163 -3.55 9.58 -10.92
N GLU A 164 -4.28 10.39 -11.71
CA GLU A 164 -3.70 11.51 -12.47
C GLU A 164 -3.00 12.48 -11.53
N GLY A 165 -3.72 12.99 -10.51
CA GLY A 165 -3.16 13.92 -9.53
C GLY A 165 -1.95 13.35 -8.79
N PHE A 166 -1.96 12.06 -8.49
CA PHE A 166 -0.84 11.35 -7.89
C PHE A 166 0.40 11.35 -8.81
N LEU A 167 0.28 10.92 -10.07
CA LEU A 167 1.41 10.90 -11.02
C LEU A 167 1.91 12.31 -11.31
N ARG A 168 1.01 13.29 -11.51
CA ARG A 168 1.41 14.70 -11.68
C ARG A 168 2.19 15.21 -10.48
N GLY A 169 1.75 14.89 -9.27
CA GLY A 169 2.47 15.27 -8.07
C GLY A 169 3.88 14.65 -7.96
N LEU A 170 4.11 13.45 -8.50
CA LEU A 170 5.45 12.88 -8.63
C LEU A 170 6.29 13.64 -9.66
N ILE A 171 5.69 13.91 -10.83
CA ILE A 171 6.35 14.59 -11.96
C ILE A 171 6.73 16.02 -11.60
N ASP A 172 5.87 16.75 -10.91
CA ASP A 172 6.09 18.17 -10.60
C ASP A 172 7.16 18.37 -9.54
N ASP A 173 7.11 17.57 -8.47
CA ASP A 173 8.02 17.72 -7.33
C ASP A 173 9.36 17.00 -7.55
N GLY A 174 9.36 15.79 -8.15
CA GLY A 174 10.56 14.96 -8.36
C GLY A 174 11.30 14.61 -7.06
N THR A 175 10.59 14.58 -5.93
CA THR A 175 11.17 14.40 -4.58
C THR A 175 10.90 13.01 -4.02
N PRO A 176 11.72 12.54 -3.06
CA PRO A 176 11.46 11.30 -2.34
C PRO A 176 10.05 11.29 -1.75
N THR A 177 9.22 10.36 -2.21
CA THR A 177 7.80 10.29 -1.86
C THR A 177 7.44 8.92 -1.35
N LEU A 178 6.77 8.87 -0.18
CA LEU A 178 6.08 7.70 0.33
C LEU A 178 4.60 7.85 0.02
N PHE A 179 3.95 6.79 -0.47
CA PHE A 179 2.51 6.78 -0.65
C PHE A 179 1.90 5.52 -0.02
N HIS A 180 0.75 5.67 0.59
CA HIS A 180 0.18 4.60 1.38
C HIS A 180 -1.36 4.59 1.36
N CYS A 181 -1.92 3.50 1.89
CA CYS A 181 -3.32 3.38 2.27
C CYS A 181 -3.40 2.61 3.62
N THR A 182 -4.47 1.91 3.92
CA THR A 182 -4.60 1.16 5.18
C THR A 182 -3.67 -0.05 5.25
N ALA A 183 -3.71 -0.93 4.23
CA ALA A 183 -2.86 -2.13 4.18
C ALA A 183 -1.66 -2.01 3.21
N GLY A 184 -1.56 -0.91 2.46
CA GLY A 184 -0.49 -0.71 1.48
C GLY A 184 -0.55 -1.65 0.27
N LYS A 185 -1.67 -2.38 0.05
CA LYS A 185 -1.77 -3.47 -0.92
C LYS A 185 -2.54 -3.08 -2.19
N ASP A 186 -3.78 -2.60 -2.11
CA ASP A 186 -4.64 -2.34 -3.27
C ASP A 186 -4.43 -0.93 -3.84
N ARG A 187 -4.89 0.13 -3.15
CA ARG A 187 -4.76 1.53 -3.62
C ARG A 187 -3.31 1.96 -3.83
N ALA A 188 -2.45 1.75 -2.82
CA ALA A 188 -1.02 1.99 -2.93
C ALA A 188 -0.33 1.00 -3.88
N GLY A 189 -0.85 -0.23 -3.98
CA GLY A 189 -0.38 -1.23 -4.93
C GLY A 189 -0.60 -0.83 -6.37
N PHE A 190 -1.80 -0.34 -6.69
CA PHE A 190 -2.10 0.16 -8.02
C PHE A 190 -1.33 1.45 -8.35
N ALA A 191 -1.19 2.37 -7.39
CA ALA A 191 -0.34 3.55 -7.54
C ALA A 191 1.12 3.17 -7.87
N ALA A 192 1.68 2.18 -7.17
CA ALA A 192 3.01 1.65 -7.48
C ALA A 192 3.07 1.03 -8.88
N ALA A 193 2.06 0.24 -9.26
CA ALA A 193 2.00 -0.43 -10.54
C ALA A 193 2.00 0.57 -11.71
N ILE A 194 1.13 1.58 -11.70
CA ILE A 194 1.08 2.58 -12.78
C ILE A 194 2.35 3.43 -12.83
N THR A 195 2.97 3.72 -11.68
CA THR A 195 4.25 4.43 -11.62
C THR A 195 5.37 3.61 -12.27
N LEU A 196 5.51 2.33 -11.90
CA LEU A 196 6.53 1.45 -12.46
C LEU A 196 6.32 1.20 -13.96
N ILE A 197 5.07 1.05 -14.43
CA ILE A 197 4.75 0.97 -15.86
C ILE A 197 5.14 2.26 -16.59
N ALA A 198 4.81 3.44 -16.05
CA ALA A 198 5.20 4.73 -16.63
C ALA A 198 6.73 4.90 -16.71
N LEU A 199 7.45 4.37 -15.71
CA LEU A 199 8.92 4.33 -15.73
C LEU A 199 9.46 3.31 -16.73
N GLY A 200 8.66 2.40 -17.27
CA GLY A 200 9.04 1.39 -18.24
C GLY A 200 9.52 0.07 -17.66
N VAL A 201 9.14 -0.23 -16.42
CA VAL A 201 9.32 -1.56 -15.83
C VAL A 201 8.33 -2.54 -16.48
N SER A 202 8.74 -3.78 -16.71
CA SER A 202 7.87 -4.79 -17.33
C SER A 202 6.68 -5.15 -16.43
N ARG A 203 5.55 -5.53 -17.06
CA ARG A 203 4.34 -5.96 -16.36
C ARG A 203 4.62 -7.08 -15.36
N ASP A 204 5.43 -8.07 -15.72
CA ASP A 204 5.72 -9.22 -14.88
C ASP A 204 6.42 -8.79 -13.57
N VAL A 205 7.42 -7.90 -13.67
CA VAL A 205 8.13 -7.35 -12.51
C VAL A 205 7.20 -6.49 -11.63
N VAL A 206 6.26 -5.77 -12.23
CA VAL A 206 5.25 -5.00 -11.50
C VAL A 206 4.32 -5.93 -10.72
N ILE A 207 3.88 -7.04 -11.32
CA ILE A 207 3.08 -8.06 -10.64
C ILE A 207 3.88 -8.72 -9.52
N GLU A 208 5.16 -9.02 -9.74
CA GLU A 208 6.05 -9.56 -8.71
C GLU A 208 6.16 -8.60 -7.50
N ASP A 209 6.34 -7.28 -7.72
CA ASP A 209 6.31 -6.33 -6.60
C ASP A 209 4.97 -6.35 -5.86
N TYR A 210 3.87 -6.35 -6.59
CA TYR A 210 2.53 -6.41 -5.97
C TYR A 210 2.39 -7.64 -5.07
N MET A 211 2.80 -8.81 -5.57
CA MET A 211 2.73 -10.09 -4.85
C MET A 211 3.66 -10.19 -3.64
N LYS A 212 4.76 -9.40 -3.57
CA LYS A 212 5.64 -9.33 -2.39
C LYS A 212 4.89 -8.93 -1.12
N THR A 213 3.74 -8.27 -1.23
CA THR A 213 2.85 -7.97 -0.10
C THR A 213 2.59 -9.21 0.74
N ASN A 214 2.27 -10.36 0.13
CA ASN A 214 1.98 -11.60 0.87
C ASN A 214 3.17 -12.09 1.70
N SER A 215 4.39 -11.92 1.20
CA SER A 215 5.59 -12.33 1.92
C SER A 215 5.89 -11.37 3.08
N PHE A 216 5.72 -10.07 2.86
CA PHE A 216 6.05 -9.04 3.84
C PHE A 216 5.02 -8.97 4.97
N THR A 217 3.74 -9.19 4.67
CA THR A 217 2.65 -9.12 5.65
C THR A 217 2.26 -10.48 6.24
N LYS A 218 2.97 -11.56 5.90
CA LYS A 218 2.61 -12.92 6.30
C LYS A 218 2.35 -13.06 7.79
N GLU A 219 3.31 -12.66 8.62
CA GLU A 219 3.24 -12.77 10.08
C GLU A 219 2.06 -11.94 10.62
N ARG A 220 1.89 -10.74 10.10
CA ARG A 220 0.78 -9.85 10.49
C ARG A 220 -0.59 -10.45 10.14
N ILE A 221 -0.71 -11.09 8.98
CA ILE A 221 -1.95 -11.78 8.57
C ILE A 221 -2.27 -12.93 9.54
N GLU A 222 -1.28 -13.75 9.88
CA GLU A 222 -1.49 -14.85 10.85
C GLU A 222 -1.93 -14.29 12.21
N GLU A 223 -1.31 -13.26 12.73
CA GLU A 223 -1.72 -12.60 13.97
C GLU A 223 -3.17 -12.10 13.92
N ILE A 224 -3.59 -11.46 12.82
CA ILE A 224 -4.96 -10.99 12.64
C ILE A 224 -5.94 -12.16 12.63
N LEU A 225 -5.62 -13.24 11.90
CA LEU A 225 -6.47 -14.42 11.84
C LEU A 225 -6.60 -15.10 13.20
N ASP A 226 -5.51 -15.22 13.97
CA ASP A 226 -5.52 -15.75 15.32
C ASP A 226 -6.37 -14.88 16.29
N GLN A 227 -6.26 -13.56 16.19
CA GLN A 227 -7.09 -12.64 16.97
C GLN A 227 -8.57 -12.78 16.62
N ILE A 228 -8.93 -12.88 15.34
CA ILE A 228 -10.31 -13.09 14.90
C ILE A 228 -10.85 -14.42 15.42
N LYS A 229 -10.05 -15.47 15.35
CA LYS A 229 -10.40 -16.78 15.86
C LYS A 229 -10.71 -16.76 17.36
N LEU A 230 -9.87 -16.06 18.13
CA LEU A 230 -10.07 -15.90 19.56
C LEU A 230 -11.32 -15.05 19.87
N MET A 231 -11.49 -13.91 19.17
CA MET A 231 -12.64 -13.01 19.38
C MET A 231 -13.97 -13.66 19.02
N SER A 232 -14.00 -14.52 18.01
CA SER A 232 -15.19 -15.30 17.63
C SER A 232 -15.45 -16.50 18.56
N LEU A 233 -14.65 -16.68 19.61
CA LEU A 233 -14.71 -17.87 20.48
C LEU A 233 -14.64 -19.18 19.69
N TYR A 234 -13.82 -19.21 18.63
CA TYR A 234 -13.65 -20.35 17.71
C TYR A 234 -14.93 -20.77 16.95
N GLN A 235 -15.92 -19.87 16.84
CA GLN A 235 -17.17 -20.15 16.12
C GLN A 235 -17.08 -19.82 14.62
N THR A 236 -16.13 -18.98 14.23
CA THR A 236 -15.90 -18.58 12.81
C THR A 236 -14.55 -19.10 12.35
N ASP A 237 -14.51 -19.68 11.15
CA ASP A 237 -13.24 -19.97 10.48
C ASP A 237 -12.67 -18.67 9.90
N PRO A 238 -11.57 -18.12 10.47
CA PRO A 238 -11.03 -16.85 10.02
C PRO A 238 -10.38 -16.95 8.63
N GLU A 239 -10.07 -18.15 8.13
CA GLU A 239 -9.44 -18.37 6.83
C GLU A 239 -10.26 -17.81 5.67
N VAL A 240 -11.58 -17.69 5.81
CA VAL A 240 -12.43 -17.04 4.81
C VAL A 240 -12.08 -15.57 4.57
N LEU A 241 -11.38 -14.93 5.49
CA LEU A 241 -10.92 -13.54 5.38
C LEU A 241 -9.50 -13.42 4.79
N ARG A 242 -8.75 -14.51 4.67
CA ARG A 242 -7.39 -14.48 4.12
C ARG A 242 -7.29 -13.78 2.75
N PRO A 243 -8.21 -14.01 1.79
CA PRO A 243 -8.19 -13.28 0.51
C PRO A 243 -8.36 -11.76 0.66
N LEU A 244 -9.04 -11.28 1.71
CA LEU A 244 -9.17 -9.85 1.99
C LEU A 244 -7.92 -9.26 2.65
N LEU A 245 -7.17 -10.05 3.40
CA LEU A 245 -5.98 -9.60 4.15
C LEU A 245 -4.73 -9.60 3.26
N GLY A 246 -4.57 -10.60 2.41
CA GLY A 246 -3.51 -10.72 1.43
C GLY A 246 -3.83 -10.09 0.07
N VAL A 247 -3.02 -10.43 -0.94
CA VAL A 247 -3.26 -10.11 -2.35
C VAL A 247 -3.26 -11.37 -3.19
N GLU A 248 -4.04 -11.35 -4.29
CA GLU A 248 -3.98 -12.34 -5.36
C GLU A 248 -3.61 -11.64 -6.66
N GLN A 249 -2.88 -12.32 -7.52
CA GLN A 249 -2.47 -11.77 -8.82
C GLN A 249 -3.67 -11.28 -9.64
N GLU A 250 -4.80 -11.99 -9.53
CA GLU A 250 -6.05 -11.65 -10.20
C GLU A 250 -6.52 -10.22 -9.88
N TYR A 251 -6.24 -9.69 -8.66
CA TYR A 251 -6.71 -8.35 -8.28
C TYR A 251 -6.05 -7.25 -9.09
N ILE A 252 -4.73 -7.31 -9.27
CA ILE A 252 -4.03 -6.32 -10.09
C ILE A 252 -4.25 -6.58 -11.59
N GLU A 253 -4.38 -7.84 -12.00
CA GLU A 253 -4.63 -8.21 -13.39
C GLU A 253 -6.00 -7.73 -13.88
N ILE A 254 -7.03 -7.72 -13.03
CA ILE A 254 -8.34 -7.19 -13.42
C ILE A 254 -8.28 -5.68 -13.65
N ALA A 255 -7.52 -4.92 -12.86
CA ALA A 255 -7.29 -3.51 -13.13
C ALA A 255 -6.58 -3.31 -14.48
N PHE A 256 -5.54 -4.09 -14.74
CA PHE A 256 -4.82 -4.04 -16.02
C PHE A 256 -5.73 -4.41 -17.20
N LYS A 257 -6.51 -5.46 -17.07
CA LYS A 257 -7.46 -5.88 -18.09
C LYS A 257 -8.53 -4.81 -18.35
N THR A 258 -9.08 -4.21 -17.30
CA THR A 258 -10.05 -3.12 -17.44
C THR A 258 -9.41 -1.91 -18.16
N ALA A 259 -8.18 -1.55 -17.85
CA ALA A 259 -7.46 -0.50 -18.56
C ALA A 259 -7.21 -0.86 -20.04
N GLU A 260 -6.90 -2.11 -20.34
CA GLU A 260 -6.72 -2.61 -21.71
C GLU A 260 -8.05 -2.63 -22.49
N GLU A 261 -9.16 -2.98 -21.85
CA GLU A 261 -10.51 -2.97 -22.45
C GLU A 261 -10.99 -1.54 -22.76
N GLU A 262 -10.75 -0.57 -21.86
CA GLU A 262 -11.22 0.81 -21.99
C GLU A 262 -10.30 1.67 -22.89
N TYR A 263 -8.99 1.45 -22.84
CA TYR A 263 -7.97 2.31 -23.48
C TYR A 263 -7.05 1.56 -24.47
N GLY A 264 -7.27 0.27 -24.68
CA GLY A 264 -6.45 -0.57 -25.58
C GLY A 264 -5.12 -1.04 -25.02
N SER A 265 -4.53 -0.35 -24.04
CA SER A 265 -3.30 -0.76 -23.35
C SER A 265 -3.09 0.00 -22.05
N LEU A 266 -2.24 -0.54 -21.15
CA LEU A 266 -1.82 0.17 -19.94
C LEU A 266 -1.10 1.49 -20.25
N THR A 267 -0.33 1.53 -21.33
CA THR A 267 0.36 2.76 -21.76
C THR A 267 -0.64 3.83 -22.22
N ASN A 268 -1.66 3.43 -22.96
CA ASN A 268 -2.72 4.36 -23.36
C ASN A 268 -3.57 4.80 -22.16
N PHE A 269 -3.84 3.89 -21.21
CA PHE A 269 -4.50 4.29 -19.96
C PHE A 269 -3.71 5.39 -19.24
N ILE A 270 -2.39 5.28 -19.12
CA ILE A 270 -1.56 6.33 -18.50
C ILE A 270 -1.65 7.64 -19.31
N ARG A 271 -1.62 7.58 -20.65
CA ARG A 271 -1.66 8.76 -21.51
C ARG A 271 -3.04 9.41 -21.59
N GLU A 272 -4.06 8.63 -21.83
CA GLU A 272 -5.40 9.09 -22.15
C GLU A 272 -6.30 9.07 -20.91
N GLY A 273 -6.27 7.98 -20.15
CA GLY A 273 -7.09 7.81 -18.93
C GLY A 273 -6.59 8.66 -17.76
N LEU A 274 -5.26 8.76 -17.60
CA LEU A 274 -4.64 9.59 -16.55
C LEU A 274 -4.08 10.92 -17.11
N ASN A 275 -4.32 11.23 -18.38
CA ASN A 275 -3.91 12.48 -19.00
C ASN A 275 -2.42 12.84 -18.80
N ILE A 276 -1.52 11.86 -18.81
CA ILE A 276 -0.07 12.02 -18.65
C ILE A 276 0.59 11.97 -20.03
N SER A 277 1.08 13.10 -20.51
CA SER A 277 1.71 13.20 -21.84
C SER A 277 3.04 12.45 -21.94
N ASP A 278 3.52 12.21 -23.17
CA ASP A 278 4.84 11.62 -23.41
C ASP A 278 5.97 12.49 -22.83
N GLU A 279 5.78 13.80 -22.79
CA GLU A 279 6.72 14.74 -22.17
C GLU A 279 6.73 14.60 -20.65
N ASP A 280 5.56 14.43 -20.04
CA ASP A 280 5.42 14.13 -18.61
C ASP A 280 6.07 12.80 -18.25
N ILE A 281 5.83 11.75 -19.05
CA ILE A 281 6.47 10.44 -18.88
C ILE A 281 7.99 10.57 -18.98
N LYS A 282 8.48 11.33 -19.96
CA LYS A 282 9.92 11.58 -20.10
C LYS A 282 10.47 12.28 -18.86
N LYS A 283 9.81 13.34 -18.37
CA LYS A 283 10.20 14.07 -17.16
C LYS A 283 10.23 13.15 -15.94
N LEU A 284 9.20 12.32 -15.75
CA LEU A 284 9.15 11.31 -14.68
C LEU A 284 10.36 10.37 -14.75
N ARG A 285 10.67 9.86 -15.96
CA ARG A 285 11.79 8.93 -16.18
C ARG A 285 13.15 9.57 -15.92
N ASP A 286 13.35 10.81 -16.34
CA ASP A 286 14.59 11.56 -16.09
C ASP A 286 14.82 11.83 -14.59
N GLN A 287 13.74 12.03 -13.82
CA GLN A 287 13.79 12.24 -12.38
C GLN A 287 14.04 10.95 -11.58
N PHE A 288 13.37 9.86 -11.95
CA PHE A 288 13.28 8.65 -11.14
C PHE A 288 14.11 7.47 -11.65
N LEU A 289 14.78 7.56 -12.80
CA LEU A 289 15.65 6.50 -13.32
C LEU A 289 17.14 6.90 -13.27
N ASN A 290 17.98 5.92 -12.95
CA ASN A 290 19.42 5.99 -13.19
C ASN A 290 19.67 5.70 -14.68
N ASP A 291 20.75 6.28 -15.22
CA ASP A 291 21.28 5.95 -16.54
C ASP A 291 21.81 4.51 -16.62
#